data_1d3dbdd2b0186ca7406a579416a1c586
#
_entry.id   1d3dbdd2b0186ca7406a579416a1c586
#
_cell.length_a   1.000
_cell.length_b   1.000
_cell.length_c   1.000
_cell.angle_alpha   90.00
_cell.angle_beta   90.00
_cell.angle_gamma   90.00
#
_symmetry.space_group_name_H-M   'P 1'
#
loop_
_entity.id
_entity.type
_entity.pdbx_description
1 polymer ?
#
loop_
_entity_poly.entity_id
_entity_poly.type
_entity_poly.pdbx_seq_one_letter_code
_entity_poly.pdbx_strand_id
1 'polypeptide(L)'
;MKKRTLFSALAIGCLVLSGCASKKDLENCQNENRQLTSEYQSAKETIAANNARIKSLEDQLAQAKASAAALQGSLDRSLNNADKNNVNISKLVDQINESNQYIRHLVEVKTKSDSLNMVLTNNLTRSLSREELKEVDVQVLKGVVYISLADNMLYKSGSYEVNERAEQTLSKIAKIIMDYRDYDVLIEGKTDNVPINTANEKMRNIRNNWDLSALRATSVALYLQEHFGVDPKRLTAGGRGEWNPLAGNDTELGKQRNRRTQIIITPKLDQFMDLIDKAPEE
;
A
#
# COMPACT_ATOMS: atom_id res chain seq x y z
N MET A 1 8.84 -78.72 -8.27
CA MET A 1 7.47 -79.28 -8.19
C MET A 1 6.80 -78.67 -6.97
N LYS A 2 5.72 -77.95 -7.18
CA LYS A 2 4.56 -77.71 -6.31
C LYS A 2 4.82 -77.22 -4.88
N LYS A 3 4.62 -75.92 -4.68
CA LYS A 3 3.94 -75.38 -3.47
C LYS A 3 2.96 -74.31 -3.94
N ARG A 4 1.74 -74.70 -4.02
CA ARG A 4 0.53 -73.86 -4.10
C ARG A 4 -0.23 -74.05 -2.80
N THR A 5 -0.93 -72.95 -2.43
CA THR A 5 -1.98 -72.87 -1.41
C THR A 5 -1.54 -72.65 0.02
N LEU A 6 -1.58 -71.38 0.41
CA LEU A 6 -2.12 -70.94 1.73
C LEU A 6 -2.22 -69.40 1.71
N PHE A 7 -3.18 -68.87 0.97
CA PHE A 7 -3.55 -67.44 1.08
C PHE A 7 -5.08 -67.38 0.97
N SER A 8 -5.77 -67.80 2.00
CA SER A 8 -7.19 -67.54 2.15
C SER A 8 -7.61 -67.80 3.59
N ALA A 9 -7.37 -66.86 4.48
CA ALA A 9 -8.07 -66.74 5.76
C ALA A 9 -7.52 -65.58 6.60
N LEU A 10 -7.57 -64.35 6.09
CA LEU A 10 -7.43 -63.14 6.95
C LEU A 10 -8.14 -61.94 6.34
N ALA A 11 -9.39 -62.14 5.93
CA ALA A 11 -10.19 -61.06 5.36
C ALA A 11 -11.57 -60.99 5.98
N ILE A 12 -11.74 -61.29 7.25
CA ILE A 12 -13.02 -61.07 7.97
C ILE A 12 -12.67 -60.71 9.41
N GLY A 13 -12.49 -59.44 9.69
CA GLY A 13 -12.19 -59.00 11.06
C GLY A 13 -12.06 -57.48 11.25
N CYS A 14 -12.52 -56.67 10.31
CA CYS A 14 -12.57 -55.22 10.50
C CYS A 14 -13.92 -54.64 10.09
N LEU A 15 -14.96 -55.16 10.68
CA LEU A 15 -16.29 -54.56 10.62
C LEU A 15 -16.74 -54.27 12.06
N VAL A 16 -17.21 -53.02 12.23
CA VAL A 16 -17.94 -52.52 13.41
C VAL A 16 -17.09 -51.96 14.53
N LEU A 17 -16.50 -50.79 14.24
CA LEU A 17 -16.54 -49.66 15.18
C LEU A 17 -17.01 -48.44 14.41
N SER A 18 -18.22 -48.46 13.93
CA SER A 18 -18.94 -47.26 13.50
C SER A 18 -19.31 -46.49 14.76
N GLY A 19 -18.38 -45.69 15.28
CA GLY A 19 -18.72 -44.64 16.20
C GLY A 19 -19.72 -43.73 15.50
N CYS A 20 -20.92 -43.59 16.05
CA CYS A 20 -21.92 -42.65 15.61
C CYS A 20 -21.43 -41.23 15.79
N ALA A 21 -20.64 -40.75 14.85
CA ALA A 21 -20.44 -39.31 14.73
C ALA A 21 -21.80 -38.69 14.42
N SER A 22 -22.21 -37.71 15.19
CA SER A 22 -23.45 -36.99 14.93
C SER A 22 -23.39 -36.41 13.51
N LYS A 23 -24.52 -36.45 12.78
CA LYS A 23 -24.59 -35.81 11.45
C LYS A 23 -24.06 -34.38 11.49
N LYS A 24 -24.28 -33.67 12.60
CA LYS A 24 -23.80 -32.34 12.86
C LYS A 24 -22.26 -32.26 13.00
N ASP A 25 -21.65 -33.27 13.62
CA ASP A 25 -20.19 -33.34 13.75
C ASP A 25 -19.54 -33.65 12.41
N LEU A 26 -20.20 -34.46 11.58
CA LEU A 26 -19.74 -34.72 10.21
C LEU A 26 -19.85 -33.48 9.33
N GLU A 27 -20.95 -32.73 9.42
CA GLU A 27 -21.11 -31.44 8.70
C GLU A 27 -20.09 -30.39 9.16
N ASN A 28 -19.86 -30.29 10.45
CA ASN A 28 -18.81 -29.39 11.00
C ASN A 28 -17.42 -29.77 10.49
N CYS A 29 -17.06 -31.04 10.59
CA CYS A 29 -15.79 -31.55 10.09
C CYS A 29 -15.63 -31.34 8.57
N GLN A 30 -16.72 -31.51 7.79
CA GLN A 30 -16.70 -31.21 6.36
C GLN A 30 -16.52 -29.73 6.06
N ASN A 31 -17.15 -28.87 6.84
CA ASN A 31 -16.99 -27.41 6.69
C ASN A 31 -15.58 -26.96 7.08
N GLU A 32 -15.04 -27.46 8.19
CA GLU A 32 -13.65 -27.21 8.60
C GLU A 32 -12.66 -27.72 7.53
N ASN A 33 -12.90 -28.89 6.95
CA ASN A 33 -12.06 -29.43 5.88
C ASN A 33 -12.14 -28.57 4.60
N ARG A 34 -13.31 -28.02 4.26
CA ARG A 34 -13.45 -27.09 3.13
C ARG A 34 -12.71 -25.79 3.39
N GLN A 35 -12.85 -25.26 4.60
CA GLN A 35 -12.14 -24.03 4.99
C GLN A 35 -10.63 -24.24 4.96
N LEU A 36 -10.13 -25.31 5.61
CA LEU A 36 -8.71 -25.68 5.58
C LEU A 36 -8.19 -25.91 4.16
N THR A 37 -8.99 -26.54 3.30
CA THR A 37 -8.61 -26.74 1.89
C THR A 37 -8.51 -25.40 1.15
N SER A 38 -9.43 -24.48 1.39
CA SER A 38 -9.39 -23.13 0.82
C SER A 38 -8.17 -22.34 1.32
N GLU A 39 -7.91 -22.38 2.63
CA GLU A 39 -6.73 -21.74 3.23
C GLU A 39 -5.42 -22.34 2.71
N TYR A 40 -5.38 -23.68 2.59
CA TYR A 40 -4.23 -24.39 2.01
C TYR A 40 -3.99 -23.98 0.55
N GLN A 41 -5.05 -23.87 -0.24
CA GLN A 41 -4.95 -23.47 -1.65
C GLN A 41 -4.45 -22.01 -1.75
N SER A 42 -5.00 -21.09 -0.96
CA SER A 42 -4.56 -19.70 -0.89
C SER A 42 -3.10 -19.57 -0.44
N ALA A 43 -2.71 -20.33 0.58
CA ALA A 43 -1.32 -20.39 1.03
C ALA A 43 -0.38 -20.91 -0.07
N LYS A 44 -0.81 -21.95 -0.80
CA LYS A 44 -0.06 -22.52 -1.92
C LYS A 44 0.12 -21.52 -3.06
N GLU A 45 -0.92 -20.77 -3.40
CA GLU A 45 -0.85 -19.70 -4.42
C GLU A 45 0.09 -18.57 -3.97
N THR A 46 0.01 -18.17 -2.70
CA THR A 46 0.90 -17.17 -2.11
C THR A 46 2.37 -17.64 -2.14
N ILE A 47 2.61 -18.90 -1.78
CA ILE A 47 3.95 -19.51 -1.85
C ILE A 47 4.45 -19.52 -3.30
N ALA A 48 3.60 -19.90 -4.27
CA ALA A 48 3.96 -19.92 -5.69
C ALA A 48 4.30 -18.50 -6.18
N ALA A 49 3.50 -17.50 -5.82
CA ALA A 49 3.76 -16.10 -6.16
C ALA A 49 5.05 -15.57 -5.51
N ASN A 50 5.27 -15.91 -4.24
CA ASN A 50 6.50 -15.53 -3.54
C ASN A 50 7.74 -16.20 -4.15
N ASN A 51 7.65 -17.49 -4.51
CA ASN A 51 8.73 -18.20 -5.17
C ASN A 51 9.06 -17.60 -6.55
N ALA A 52 8.04 -17.23 -7.33
CA ALA A 52 8.23 -16.52 -8.59
C ALA A 52 8.92 -15.16 -8.38
N ARG A 53 8.53 -14.43 -7.32
CA ARG A 53 9.15 -13.16 -6.95
C ARG A 53 10.59 -13.31 -6.47
N ILE A 54 10.85 -14.34 -5.64
CA ILE A 54 12.21 -14.69 -5.20
C ILE A 54 13.07 -14.98 -6.42
N LYS A 55 12.61 -15.84 -7.34
CA LYS A 55 13.34 -16.16 -8.57
C LYS A 55 13.63 -14.91 -9.41
N SER A 56 12.64 -14.03 -9.58
CA SER A 56 12.84 -12.76 -10.29
C SER A 56 13.89 -11.85 -9.60
N LEU A 57 13.88 -11.81 -8.28
CA LEU A 57 14.87 -11.04 -7.50
C LEU A 57 16.26 -11.68 -7.58
N GLU A 58 16.34 -13.02 -7.57
CA GLU A 58 17.59 -13.76 -7.75
C GLU A 58 18.19 -13.50 -9.14
N ASP A 59 17.33 -13.50 -10.20
CA ASP A 59 17.76 -13.19 -11.55
C ASP A 59 18.27 -11.73 -11.65
N GLN A 60 17.56 -10.78 -11.02
CA GLN A 60 18.00 -9.37 -10.94
C GLN A 60 19.33 -9.24 -10.18
N LEU A 61 19.45 -9.95 -9.07
CA LEU A 61 20.68 -9.97 -8.26
C LEU A 61 21.86 -10.59 -9.05
N ALA A 62 21.60 -11.68 -9.77
CA ALA A 62 22.59 -12.31 -10.63
C ALA A 62 23.03 -11.37 -11.76
N GLN A 63 22.08 -10.67 -12.39
CA GLN A 63 22.36 -9.69 -13.43
C GLN A 63 23.16 -8.49 -12.90
N ALA A 64 22.79 -7.97 -11.73
CA ALA A 64 23.53 -6.89 -11.08
C ALA A 64 24.95 -7.32 -10.70
N LYS A 65 25.12 -8.54 -10.18
CA LYS A 65 26.45 -9.12 -9.88
C LYS A 65 27.29 -9.31 -11.16
N ALA A 66 26.68 -9.77 -12.26
CA ALA A 66 27.38 -9.95 -13.54
C ALA A 66 27.82 -8.57 -14.10
N SER A 67 26.96 -7.54 -13.99
CA SER A 67 27.31 -6.18 -14.40
C SER A 67 28.45 -5.61 -13.57
N ALA A 68 28.41 -5.81 -12.24
CA ALA A 68 29.49 -5.40 -11.35
C ALA A 68 30.83 -6.11 -11.68
N ALA A 69 30.78 -7.42 -11.94
CA ALA A 69 31.97 -8.19 -12.34
C ALA A 69 32.53 -7.75 -13.69
N ALA A 70 31.65 -7.42 -14.67
CA ALA A 70 32.05 -6.91 -15.95
C ALA A 70 32.68 -5.51 -15.85
N LEU A 71 32.14 -4.66 -14.97
CA LEU A 71 32.70 -3.33 -14.67
C LEU A 71 34.05 -3.45 -14.00
N GLN A 72 34.18 -4.37 -13.02
CA GLN A 72 35.45 -4.68 -12.37
C GLN A 72 36.50 -5.18 -13.38
N GLY A 73 36.13 -6.10 -14.26
CA GLY A 73 37.02 -6.61 -15.30
C GLY A 73 37.38 -5.57 -16.38
N SER A 74 36.52 -4.56 -16.59
CA SER A 74 36.81 -3.40 -17.45
C SER A 74 37.77 -2.43 -16.75
N LEU A 75 37.57 -2.23 -15.44
CA LEU A 75 38.48 -1.43 -14.60
C LEU A 75 39.86 -2.07 -14.52
N ASP A 76 39.94 -3.39 -14.31
CA ASP A 76 41.20 -4.13 -14.24
C ASP A 76 41.95 -4.08 -15.58
N ARG A 77 41.23 -4.17 -16.70
CA ARG A 77 41.80 -3.99 -18.05
C ARG A 77 42.29 -2.57 -18.28
N SER A 78 41.55 -1.56 -17.80
CA SER A 78 41.96 -0.16 -17.87
C SER A 78 43.17 0.11 -16.99
N LEU A 79 43.24 -0.53 -15.81
CA LEU A 79 44.41 -0.44 -14.93
C LEU A 79 45.67 -1.08 -15.56
N ASN A 80 45.51 -2.24 -16.23
CA ASN A 80 46.63 -2.91 -16.94
C ASN A 80 47.09 -2.14 -18.22
N ASN A 81 46.23 -1.29 -18.77
CA ASN A 81 46.61 -0.39 -19.85
C ASN A 81 47.07 0.99 -19.34
N ALA A 82 47.11 1.19 -18.03
CA ALA A 82 47.32 2.51 -17.39
C ALA A 82 48.74 3.08 -17.57
N ASP A 83 49.71 2.27 -17.98
CA ASP A 83 51.04 2.81 -18.36
C ASP A 83 51.04 3.77 -19.55
N LYS A 84 49.87 3.86 -20.23
CA LYS A 84 49.69 4.78 -21.38
C LYS A 84 48.62 5.88 -21.20
N ASN A 85 47.82 5.85 -20.13
CA ASN A 85 46.69 6.82 -20.02
C ASN A 85 46.32 7.23 -18.60
N ASN A 86 47.26 7.78 -17.83
CA ASN A 86 47.03 8.33 -16.46
C ASN A 86 45.90 9.37 -16.38
N VAL A 87 45.63 10.09 -17.47
CA VAL A 87 44.61 11.14 -17.51
C VAL A 87 43.19 10.57 -17.46
N ASN A 88 42.94 9.41 -18.05
CA ASN A 88 41.58 8.82 -18.10
C ASN A 88 41.19 8.14 -16.79
N ILE A 89 42.17 7.60 -16.06
CA ILE A 89 41.93 6.94 -14.77
C ILE A 89 41.55 7.99 -13.72
N SER A 90 42.25 9.14 -13.69
CA SER A 90 41.89 10.23 -12.78
C SER A 90 40.45 10.68 -13.01
N LYS A 91 40.06 10.89 -14.29
CA LYS A 91 38.71 11.29 -14.65
C LYS A 91 37.65 10.25 -14.25
N LEU A 92 37.92 8.94 -14.43
CA LEU A 92 37.03 7.87 -14.02
C LEU A 92 36.91 7.77 -12.49
N VAL A 93 37.99 7.98 -11.75
CA VAL A 93 37.98 8.04 -10.30
C VAL A 93 37.15 9.23 -9.80
N ASP A 94 37.31 10.38 -10.46
CA ASP A 94 36.52 11.58 -10.12
C ASP A 94 35.03 11.34 -10.40
N GLN A 95 34.66 10.74 -11.52
CA GLN A 95 33.28 10.35 -11.85
C GLN A 95 32.70 9.32 -10.85
N ILE A 96 33.49 8.34 -10.45
CA ILE A 96 33.08 7.36 -9.43
C ILE A 96 32.86 8.07 -8.06
N ASN A 97 33.73 9.00 -7.71
CA ASN A 97 33.60 9.77 -6.47
C ASN A 97 32.34 10.67 -6.49
N GLU A 98 32.09 11.36 -7.60
CA GLU A 98 30.86 12.13 -7.81
C GLU A 98 29.61 11.22 -7.73
N SER A 99 29.63 10.12 -8.44
CA SER A 99 28.53 9.15 -8.43
C SER A 99 28.29 8.59 -7.02
N ASN A 100 29.35 8.29 -6.28
CA ASN A 100 29.25 7.83 -4.90
C ASN A 100 28.70 8.91 -3.94
N GLN A 101 29.07 10.16 -4.15
CA GLN A 101 28.52 11.29 -3.37
C GLN A 101 27.02 11.44 -3.66
N TYR A 102 26.63 11.35 -4.93
CA TYR A 102 25.23 11.38 -5.34
C TYR A 102 24.41 10.23 -4.73
N ILE A 103 24.93 9.00 -4.79
CA ILE A 103 24.28 7.84 -4.19
C ILE A 103 24.12 8.02 -2.67
N ARG A 104 25.14 8.49 -1.97
CA ARG A 104 25.06 8.78 -0.52
C ARG A 104 23.98 9.81 -0.22
N HIS A 105 23.91 10.87 -1.01
CA HIS A 105 22.88 11.89 -0.86
C HIS A 105 21.47 11.33 -1.06
N LEU A 106 21.25 10.52 -2.11
CA LEU A 106 19.97 9.85 -2.35
C LEU A 106 19.56 8.92 -1.19
N VAL A 107 20.52 8.16 -0.64
CA VAL A 107 20.28 7.28 0.50
C VAL A 107 19.92 8.08 1.74
N GLU A 108 20.62 9.19 2.00
CA GLU A 108 20.34 10.08 3.13
C GLU A 108 18.93 10.69 3.04
N VAL A 109 18.56 11.21 1.88
CA VAL A 109 17.23 11.80 1.64
C VAL A 109 16.15 10.74 1.80
N LYS A 110 16.36 9.57 1.23
CA LYS A 110 15.40 8.44 1.39
C LYS A 110 15.26 8.05 2.85
N THR A 111 16.36 7.88 3.57
CA THR A 111 16.34 7.50 4.98
C THR A 111 15.63 8.55 5.83
N LYS A 112 15.89 9.83 5.55
CA LYS A 112 15.22 10.96 6.22
C LYS A 112 13.71 10.93 5.95
N SER A 113 13.30 10.75 4.70
CA SER A 113 11.90 10.62 4.31
C SER A 113 11.21 9.45 4.99
N ASP A 114 11.82 8.25 4.97
CA ASP A 114 11.28 7.06 5.61
C ASP A 114 11.15 7.23 7.13
N SER A 115 12.14 7.86 7.77
CA SER A 115 12.10 8.17 9.20
C SER A 115 11.00 9.17 9.55
N LEU A 116 10.86 10.25 8.76
CA LEU A 116 9.80 11.24 8.95
C LEU A 116 8.41 10.62 8.78
N ASN A 117 8.21 9.78 7.78
CA ASN A 117 6.94 9.08 7.55
C ASN A 117 6.60 8.15 8.72
N MET A 118 7.59 7.47 9.30
CA MET A 118 7.38 6.64 10.48
C MET A 118 6.98 7.47 11.70
N VAL A 119 7.67 8.59 11.94
CA VAL A 119 7.35 9.51 13.05
C VAL A 119 5.96 10.11 12.86
N LEU A 120 5.62 10.55 11.65
CA LEU A 120 4.30 11.09 11.30
C LEU A 120 3.19 10.06 11.57
N THR A 121 3.36 8.83 11.09
CA THR A 121 2.41 7.74 11.27
C THR A 121 2.24 7.40 12.76
N ASN A 122 3.34 7.30 13.51
CA ASN A 122 3.30 7.01 14.93
C ASN A 122 2.62 8.15 15.72
N ASN A 123 2.93 9.40 15.40
CA ASN A 123 2.31 10.56 16.06
C ASN A 123 0.80 10.59 15.80
N LEU A 124 0.39 10.36 14.56
CA LEU A 124 -1.02 10.30 14.19
C LEU A 124 -1.72 9.13 14.91
N THR A 125 -1.21 7.92 14.81
CA THR A 125 -1.82 6.73 15.42
C THR A 125 -1.94 6.87 16.94
N ARG A 126 -0.95 7.48 17.60
CA ARG A 126 -0.99 7.73 19.04
C ARG A 126 -1.99 8.84 19.44
N SER A 127 -2.26 9.78 18.55
CA SER A 127 -3.21 10.87 18.80
C SER A 127 -4.67 10.42 18.65
N LEU A 128 -4.91 9.33 17.92
CA LEU A 128 -6.24 8.79 17.68
C LEU A 128 -6.71 7.92 18.86
N SER A 129 -7.98 8.06 19.24
CA SER A 129 -8.65 7.18 20.22
C SER A 129 -8.89 5.79 19.62
N ARG A 130 -9.24 4.83 20.49
CA ARG A 130 -9.60 3.47 20.03
C ARG A 130 -10.84 3.45 19.14
N GLU A 131 -11.76 4.36 19.34
CA GLU A 131 -12.97 4.53 18.55
C GLU A 131 -12.64 5.07 17.17
N GLU A 132 -11.78 6.10 17.09
CA GLU A 132 -11.32 6.67 15.83
C GLU A 132 -10.52 5.64 15.01
N LEU A 133 -9.68 4.82 15.63
CA LEU A 133 -8.91 3.77 14.96
C LEU A 133 -9.75 2.65 14.29
N LYS A 134 -11.05 2.59 14.57
CA LYS A 134 -11.98 1.70 13.85
C LYS A 134 -12.42 2.29 12.50
N GLU A 135 -12.38 3.61 12.37
CA GLU A 135 -12.86 4.38 11.22
C GLU A 135 -11.72 5.08 10.45
N VAL A 136 -10.51 5.07 11.02
CA VAL A 136 -9.29 5.66 10.44
C VAL A 136 -8.21 4.59 10.28
N ASP A 137 -7.74 4.39 9.06
CA ASP A 137 -6.62 3.50 8.76
C ASP A 137 -5.43 4.33 8.25
N VAL A 138 -4.26 4.11 8.83
CA VAL A 138 -3.03 4.86 8.50
C VAL A 138 -1.98 3.89 7.99
N GLN A 139 -1.56 4.07 6.75
CA GLN A 139 -0.58 3.22 6.08
C GLN A 139 0.54 4.04 5.45
N VAL A 140 1.76 3.50 5.45
CA VAL A 140 2.90 4.04 4.70
C VAL A 140 3.20 3.10 3.54
N LEU A 141 3.05 3.61 2.33
CA LEU A 141 3.32 2.85 1.10
C LEU A 141 4.26 3.67 0.21
N LYS A 142 5.43 3.13 -0.09
CA LYS A 142 6.43 3.75 -1.01
C LYS A 142 6.83 5.18 -0.61
N GLY A 143 6.98 5.44 0.68
CA GLY A 143 7.37 6.78 1.15
C GLY A 143 6.24 7.81 1.18
N VAL A 144 5.00 7.39 1.01
CA VAL A 144 3.80 8.22 1.06
C VAL A 144 2.90 7.75 2.20
N VAL A 145 2.35 8.69 2.95
CA VAL A 145 1.42 8.36 4.06
C VAL A 145 -0.01 8.48 3.56
N TYR A 146 -0.75 7.40 3.73
CA TYR A 146 -2.17 7.29 3.40
C TYR A 146 -3.00 7.23 4.67
N ILE A 147 -3.89 8.19 4.84
CA ILE A 147 -4.86 8.24 5.95
C ILE A 147 -6.23 8.01 5.33
N SER A 148 -6.80 6.84 5.55
CA SER A 148 -8.11 6.45 5.03
C SER A 148 -9.17 6.69 6.11
N LEU A 149 -10.18 7.49 5.79
CA LEU A 149 -11.25 7.90 6.68
C LEU A 149 -12.57 7.34 6.18
N ALA A 150 -13.31 6.64 7.01
CA ALA A 150 -14.59 6.05 6.65
C ALA A 150 -15.64 7.15 6.35
N ASP A 151 -16.48 6.91 5.37
CA ASP A 151 -17.50 7.85 4.90
C ASP A 151 -18.48 8.28 5.99
N ASN A 152 -18.95 7.32 6.78
CA ASN A 152 -19.89 7.55 7.87
C ASN A 152 -19.32 8.40 9.03
N MET A 153 -18.00 8.45 9.15
CA MET A 153 -17.33 9.34 10.09
C MET A 153 -17.28 10.77 9.55
N LEU A 154 -16.96 10.93 8.27
CA LEU A 154 -16.71 12.24 7.65
C LEU A 154 -17.99 12.98 7.27
N TYR A 155 -19.00 12.30 6.75
CA TYR A 155 -20.15 12.93 6.13
C TYR A 155 -21.46 12.49 6.75
N LYS A 156 -22.47 13.40 6.67
CA LYS A 156 -23.85 13.02 6.93
C LYS A 156 -24.35 12.09 5.82
N SER A 157 -25.25 11.16 6.16
CA SER A 157 -25.83 10.24 5.17
C SER A 157 -26.42 11.00 4.00
N GLY A 158 -26.10 10.60 2.77
CA GLY A 158 -26.55 11.25 1.57
C GLY A 158 -26.10 12.71 1.43
N SER A 159 -24.88 13.04 1.89
CA SER A 159 -24.31 14.38 1.79
C SER A 159 -22.81 14.32 1.46
N TYR A 160 -22.27 15.44 1.06
CA TYR A 160 -20.84 15.70 0.94
C TYR A 160 -20.35 16.70 2.01
N GLU A 161 -21.24 17.22 2.86
CA GLU A 161 -20.90 18.14 3.94
C GLU A 161 -20.21 17.39 5.07
N VAL A 162 -19.08 17.95 5.54
CA VAL A 162 -18.36 17.40 6.68
C VAL A 162 -19.23 17.50 7.92
N ASN A 163 -19.27 16.44 8.68
CA ASN A 163 -20.07 16.33 9.87
C ASN A 163 -19.23 16.79 11.11
N GLU A 164 -19.88 17.38 12.10
CA GLU A 164 -19.24 17.86 13.33
C GLU A 164 -18.45 16.76 14.07
N ARG A 165 -18.90 15.51 13.96
CA ARG A 165 -18.19 14.35 14.55
C ARG A 165 -16.78 14.16 13.95
N ALA A 166 -16.55 14.57 12.71
CA ALA A 166 -15.25 14.48 12.06
C ALA A 166 -14.24 15.52 12.57
N GLU A 167 -14.70 16.59 13.22
CA GLU A 167 -13.89 17.73 13.61
C GLU A 167 -12.68 17.33 14.46
N GLN A 168 -12.89 16.51 15.47
CA GLN A 168 -11.81 16.09 16.36
C GLN A 168 -10.71 15.31 15.62
N THR A 169 -11.11 14.39 14.75
CA THR A 169 -10.16 13.61 13.95
C THR A 169 -9.47 14.46 12.92
N LEU A 170 -10.20 15.33 12.20
CA LEU A 170 -9.63 16.26 11.24
C LEU A 170 -8.70 17.29 11.89
N SER A 171 -8.98 17.74 13.11
CA SER A 171 -8.09 18.62 13.88
C SER A 171 -6.72 17.98 14.16
N LYS A 172 -6.72 16.71 14.55
CA LYS A 172 -5.47 15.95 14.79
C LYS A 172 -4.66 15.78 13.51
N ILE A 173 -5.35 15.47 12.39
CA ILE A 173 -4.72 15.34 11.07
C ILE A 173 -4.19 16.70 10.60
N ALA A 174 -4.97 17.77 10.74
CA ALA A 174 -4.57 19.13 10.39
C ALA A 174 -3.30 19.57 11.15
N LYS A 175 -3.24 19.29 12.46
CA LYS A 175 -2.05 19.59 13.26
C LYS A 175 -0.81 18.91 12.68
N ILE A 176 -0.91 17.64 12.33
CA ILE A 176 0.19 16.91 11.71
C ILE A 176 0.55 17.51 10.36
N ILE A 177 -0.43 17.82 9.51
CA ILE A 177 -0.17 18.47 8.22
C ILE A 177 0.57 19.80 8.41
N MET A 178 0.23 20.58 9.44
CA MET A 178 0.89 21.86 9.75
C MET A 178 2.32 21.69 10.31
N ASP A 179 2.56 20.64 11.08
CA ASP A 179 3.89 20.32 11.62
C ASP A 179 4.86 19.88 10.51
N TYR A 180 4.34 19.28 9.41
CA TYR A 180 5.13 18.80 8.27
C TYR A 180 4.94 19.68 7.03
N ARG A 181 5.58 20.88 7.03
CA ARG A 181 5.39 21.92 6.00
C ARG A 181 5.93 21.56 4.62
N ASP A 182 6.87 20.64 4.55
CA ASP A 182 7.56 20.21 3.32
C ASP A 182 6.82 19.10 2.58
N TYR A 183 5.54 18.88 2.91
CA TYR A 183 4.71 17.88 2.28
C TYR A 183 3.47 18.53 1.66
N ASP A 184 3.07 18.00 0.51
CA ASP A 184 1.79 18.30 -0.11
C ASP A 184 0.73 17.31 0.33
N VAL A 185 -0.52 17.70 0.25
CA VAL A 185 -1.67 16.93 0.72
C VAL A 185 -2.66 16.77 -0.41
N LEU A 186 -2.80 15.53 -0.88
CA LEU A 186 -3.85 15.16 -1.83
C LEU A 186 -5.00 14.50 -1.08
N ILE A 187 -6.20 15.01 -1.26
CA ILE A 187 -7.43 14.47 -0.68
C ILE A 187 -8.20 13.79 -1.79
N GLU A 188 -8.36 12.47 -1.70
CA GLU A 188 -9.09 11.67 -2.68
C GLU A 188 -10.39 11.11 -2.10
N GLY A 189 -11.54 11.52 -2.66
CA GLY A 189 -12.81 10.89 -2.37
C GLY A 189 -13.01 9.61 -3.19
N LYS A 190 -13.64 8.61 -2.59
CA LYS A 190 -13.97 7.31 -3.21
C LYS A 190 -15.36 6.87 -2.81
N THR A 191 -16.03 6.18 -3.71
CA THR A 191 -17.40 5.66 -3.51
C THR A 191 -17.42 4.14 -3.67
N ASP A 192 -18.54 3.54 -3.36
CA ASP A 192 -18.92 2.22 -3.87
C ASP A 192 -19.50 2.36 -5.30
N ASN A 193 -20.00 1.26 -5.84
CA ASN A 193 -20.60 1.19 -7.17
C ASN A 193 -22.12 1.49 -7.20
N VAL A 194 -22.69 1.97 -6.10
CA VAL A 194 -24.11 2.30 -6.05
C VAL A 194 -24.34 3.64 -6.76
N PRO A 195 -25.26 3.71 -7.72
CA PRO A 195 -25.61 4.97 -8.40
C PRO A 195 -26.12 6.03 -7.42
N ILE A 196 -25.87 7.30 -7.74
CA ILE A 196 -26.33 8.44 -6.94
C ILE A 196 -27.85 8.50 -6.92
N ASN A 197 -28.43 8.64 -5.73
CA ASN A 197 -29.85 8.89 -5.56
C ASN A 197 -30.16 10.41 -5.70
N THR A 198 -30.58 10.83 -6.88
CA THR A 198 -30.93 12.24 -7.20
C THR A 198 -32.25 12.69 -6.61
N ALA A 199 -33.04 11.80 -6.00
CA ALA A 199 -34.26 12.21 -5.28
C ALA A 199 -33.96 12.99 -3.99
N ASN A 200 -32.75 12.86 -3.45
CA ASN A 200 -32.26 13.68 -2.35
C ASN A 200 -31.92 15.08 -2.88
N GLU A 201 -32.55 16.13 -2.34
CA GLU A 201 -32.32 17.52 -2.75
C GLU A 201 -30.85 17.93 -2.74
N LYS A 202 -30.07 17.49 -1.74
CA LYS A 202 -28.63 17.75 -1.62
C LYS A 202 -27.81 17.08 -2.73
N MET A 203 -28.34 16.00 -3.31
CA MET A 203 -27.68 15.23 -4.37
C MET A 203 -28.21 15.55 -5.78
N ARG A 204 -29.20 16.43 -5.89
CA ARG A 204 -29.89 16.71 -7.16
C ARG A 204 -28.98 17.13 -8.30
N ASN A 205 -27.91 17.87 -7.99
CA ASN A 205 -26.96 18.40 -8.97
C ASN A 205 -25.74 17.51 -9.16
N ILE A 206 -25.67 16.35 -8.50
CA ILE A 206 -24.58 15.41 -8.58
C ILE A 206 -24.92 14.35 -9.62
N ARG A 207 -24.18 14.28 -10.70
CA ARG A 207 -24.49 13.44 -11.86
C ARG A 207 -24.12 11.98 -11.65
N ASN A 208 -23.00 11.72 -10.96
CA ASN A 208 -22.42 10.38 -10.81
C ASN A 208 -21.44 10.31 -9.62
N ASN A 209 -20.85 9.14 -9.42
CA ASN A 209 -19.88 8.88 -8.35
C ASN A 209 -18.58 9.70 -8.48
N TRP A 210 -18.20 10.15 -9.69
CA TRP A 210 -17.07 11.06 -9.87
C TRP A 210 -17.35 12.42 -9.22
N ASP A 211 -18.51 12.99 -9.52
CA ASP A 211 -18.93 14.28 -8.95
C ASP A 211 -19.02 14.20 -7.42
N LEU A 212 -19.66 13.15 -6.88
CA LEU A 212 -19.80 12.97 -5.44
C LEU A 212 -18.44 12.85 -4.75
N SER A 213 -17.56 12.01 -5.28
CA SER A 213 -16.24 11.80 -4.71
C SER A 213 -15.38 13.07 -4.74
N ALA A 214 -15.43 13.83 -5.82
CA ALA A 214 -14.74 15.12 -5.93
C ALA A 214 -15.28 16.16 -4.95
N LEU A 215 -16.59 16.30 -4.84
CA LEU A 215 -17.22 17.23 -3.89
C LEU A 215 -16.89 16.88 -2.44
N ARG A 216 -16.89 15.61 -2.07
CA ARG A 216 -16.50 15.13 -0.76
C ARG A 216 -15.04 15.46 -0.42
N ALA A 217 -14.14 15.23 -1.37
CA ALA A 217 -12.73 15.60 -1.21
C ALA A 217 -12.57 17.12 -1.04
N THR A 218 -13.29 17.90 -1.83
CA THR A 218 -13.28 19.37 -1.76
C THR A 218 -13.80 19.86 -0.41
N SER A 219 -14.88 19.25 0.11
CA SER A 219 -15.43 19.63 1.43
C SER A 219 -14.41 19.40 2.55
N VAL A 220 -13.65 18.31 2.51
CA VAL A 220 -12.56 18.06 3.49
C VAL A 220 -11.43 19.08 3.31
N ALA A 221 -11.04 19.41 2.06
CA ALA A 221 -10.00 20.39 1.79
C ALA A 221 -10.39 21.78 2.36
N LEU A 222 -11.61 22.23 2.07
CA LEU A 222 -12.15 23.48 2.59
C LEU A 222 -12.23 23.45 4.11
N TYR A 223 -12.66 22.35 4.71
CA TYR A 223 -12.73 22.21 6.16
C TYR A 223 -11.35 22.33 6.81
N LEU A 224 -10.31 21.71 6.23
CA LEU A 224 -8.93 21.82 6.70
C LEU A 224 -8.39 23.25 6.57
N GLN A 225 -8.73 23.94 5.48
CA GLN A 225 -8.33 25.32 5.24
C GLN A 225 -9.04 26.28 6.21
N GLU A 226 -10.36 26.24 6.28
CA GLU A 226 -11.18 27.26 6.94
C GLU A 226 -11.20 27.11 8.46
N HIS A 227 -11.22 25.87 8.97
CA HIS A 227 -11.32 25.62 10.41
C HIS A 227 -9.96 25.44 11.09
N PHE A 228 -8.95 24.94 10.36
CA PHE A 228 -7.65 24.65 10.94
C PHE A 228 -6.49 25.46 10.33
N GLY A 229 -6.75 26.26 9.31
CA GLY A 229 -5.74 27.15 8.73
C GLY A 229 -4.64 26.44 7.94
N VAL A 230 -4.92 25.25 7.40
CA VAL A 230 -3.97 24.56 6.51
C VAL A 230 -3.80 25.36 5.24
N ASP A 231 -2.55 25.60 4.83
CA ASP A 231 -2.22 26.39 3.64
C ASP A 231 -2.83 25.76 2.38
N PRO A 232 -3.78 26.46 1.68
CA PRO A 232 -4.45 25.92 0.51
C PRO A 232 -3.52 25.63 -0.66
N LYS A 233 -2.34 26.26 -0.73
CA LYS A 233 -1.32 25.95 -1.76
C LYS A 233 -0.82 24.50 -1.69
N ARG A 234 -0.96 23.88 -0.53
CA ARG A 234 -0.55 22.50 -0.28
C ARG A 234 -1.68 21.49 -0.48
N LEU A 235 -2.92 21.97 -0.64
CA LEU A 235 -4.10 21.12 -0.71
C LEU A 235 -4.51 20.87 -2.15
N THR A 236 -4.68 19.62 -2.50
CA THR A 236 -5.30 19.19 -3.76
C THR A 236 -6.47 18.28 -3.44
N ALA A 237 -7.63 18.53 -4.03
CA ALA A 237 -8.80 17.67 -3.88
C ALA A 237 -9.15 16.99 -5.20
N GLY A 238 -9.43 15.69 -5.15
CA GLY A 238 -9.77 14.90 -6.33
C GLY A 238 -10.77 13.78 -6.04
N GLY A 239 -11.53 13.40 -7.05
CA GLY A 239 -12.46 12.27 -6.97
C GLY A 239 -11.92 11.06 -7.75
N ARG A 240 -12.17 9.85 -7.24
CA ARG A 240 -11.89 8.58 -7.91
C ARG A 240 -13.16 7.82 -8.28
N GLY A 241 -14.33 8.29 -7.82
CA GLY A 241 -15.57 7.54 -7.99
C GLY A 241 -15.45 6.14 -7.39
N GLU A 242 -16.00 5.17 -8.10
CA GLU A 242 -16.00 3.74 -7.74
C GLU A 242 -14.79 2.95 -8.25
N TRP A 243 -13.88 3.60 -9.01
CA TRP A 243 -12.84 2.94 -9.82
C TRP A 243 -11.58 2.55 -9.08
N ASN A 244 -11.54 2.75 -7.76
CA ASN A 244 -10.43 2.31 -6.93
C ASN A 244 -10.96 1.58 -5.68
N PRO A 245 -11.64 0.43 -5.84
CA PRO A 245 -12.22 -0.31 -4.73
C PRO A 245 -11.13 -0.94 -3.86
N LEU A 246 -11.35 -0.95 -2.54
CA LEU A 246 -10.52 -1.63 -1.56
C LEU A 246 -11.02 -3.07 -1.32
N ALA A 247 -12.31 -3.29 -1.52
CA ALA A 247 -12.97 -4.57 -1.37
C ALA A 247 -14.02 -4.78 -2.46
N GLY A 248 -14.48 -6.01 -2.66
CA GLY A 248 -15.58 -6.30 -3.58
C GLY A 248 -16.86 -5.53 -3.21
N ASN A 249 -17.62 -5.08 -4.22
CA ASN A 249 -18.89 -4.38 -4.04
C ASN A 249 -20.08 -5.35 -3.88
N ASP A 250 -19.82 -6.64 -3.76
CA ASP A 250 -20.87 -7.69 -3.68
C ASP A 250 -21.49 -7.75 -2.29
N THR A 251 -20.82 -7.22 -1.28
CA THR A 251 -21.29 -7.21 0.11
C THR A 251 -21.42 -5.78 0.63
N GLU A 252 -22.34 -5.57 1.56
CA GLU A 252 -22.50 -4.26 2.19
C GLU A 252 -21.23 -3.81 2.94
N LEU A 253 -20.53 -4.75 3.58
CA LEU A 253 -19.26 -4.48 4.24
C LEU A 253 -18.18 -4.04 3.23
N GLY A 254 -18.13 -4.67 2.06
CA GLY A 254 -17.21 -4.28 0.99
C GLY A 254 -17.50 -2.89 0.47
N LYS A 255 -18.77 -2.57 0.20
CA LYS A 255 -19.22 -1.23 -0.19
C LYS A 255 -18.85 -0.18 0.86
N GLN A 256 -19.10 -0.47 2.14
CA GLN A 256 -18.74 0.43 3.25
C GLN A 256 -17.23 0.73 3.28
N ARG A 257 -16.38 -0.26 3.03
CA ARG A 257 -14.92 -0.09 2.94
C ARG A 257 -14.50 0.74 1.73
N ASN A 258 -15.26 0.66 0.64
CA ASN A 258 -14.99 1.43 -0.58
C ASN A 258 -15.38 2.89 -0.41
N ARG A 259 -16.48 3.19 0.31
CA ARG A 259 -16.89 4.55 0.67
C ARG A 259 -15.93 5.14 1.69
N ARG A 260 -14.92 5.85 1.20
CA ARG A 260 -13.88 6.46 2.02
C ARG A 260 -13.31 7.73 1.41
N THR A 261 -12.70 8.53 2.22
CA THR A 261 -11.83 9.62 1.77
C THR A 261 -10.40 9.35 2.25
N GLN A 262 -9.44 9.45 1.36
CA GLN A 262 -8.03 9.30 1.69
C GLN A 262 -7.34 10.65 1.70
N ILE A 263 -6.65 10.96 2.79
CA ILE A 263 -5.72 12.08 2.87
C ILE A 263 -4.33 11.50 2.66
N ILE A 264 -3.69 11.92 1.59
CA ILE A 264 -2.41 11.39 1.11
C ILE A 264 -1.37 12.48 1.30
N ILE A 265 -0.38 12.22 2.15
CA ILE A 265 0.68 13.18 2.47
C ILE A 265 1.94 12.75 1.71
N THR A 266 2.37 13.57 0.76
CA THR A 266 3.51 13.31 -0.13
C THR A 266 4.60 14.36 0.05
N PRO A 267 5.88 13.98 -0.01
CA PRO A 267 6.96 14.98 -0.11
C PRO A 267 6.74 15.87 -1.33
N LYS A 268 7.10 17.15 -1.22
CA LYS A 268 7.03 18.08 -2.35
C LYS A 268 7.92 17.62 -3.50
N LEU A 269 7.37 17.68 -4.71
CA LEU A 269 8.08 17.26 -5.92
C LEU A 269 9.34 18.09 -6.17
N ASP A 270 9.33 19.37 -5.80
CA ASP A 270 10.47 20.28 -5.96
C ASP A 270 11.72 19.75 -5.25
N GLN A 271 11.56 19.18 -4.04
CA GLN A 271 12.68 18.57 -3.31
C GLN A 271 13.25 17.34 -4.03
N PHE A 272 12.40 16.62 -4.76
CA PHE A 272 12.82 15.48 -5.56
C PHE A 272 13.51 15.94 -6.86
N MET A 273 13.01 16.99 -7.48
CA MET A 273 13.62 17.59 -8.69
C MET A 273 14.98 18.19 -8.39
N ASP A 274 15.12 18.90 -7.27
CA ASP A 274 16.41 19.44 -6.79
C ASP A 274 17.48 18.35 -6.60
N LEU A 275 17.08 17.11 -6.39
CA LEU A 275 17.99 15.97 -6.28
C LEU A 275 18.41 15.45 -7.65
N ILE A 276 17.51 15.49 -8.63
CA ILE A 276 17.80 15.10 -10.02
C ILE A 276 18.72 16.13 -10.67
N ASP A 277 18.47 17.42 -10.44
CA ASP A 277 19.26 18.52 -11.00
C ASP A 277 20.71 18.58 -10.45
N LYS A 278 20.95 17.93 -9.30
CA LYS A 278 22.30 17.77 -8.71
C LYS A 278 22.99 16.49 -9.19
N ALA A 279 22.36 15.70 -10.07
CA ALA A 279 23.02 14.56 -10.67
C ALA A 279 24.19 15.03 -11.54
N PRO A 280 25.34 14.34 -11.54
CA PRO A 280 26.44 14.64 -12.45
C PRO A 280 25.93 14.59 -13.90
N GLU A 281 26.21 15.63 -14.67
CA GLU A 281 26.01 15.60 -16.13
C GLU A 281 26.95 14.56 -16.73
N GLU A 282 26.45 13.74 -17.67
CA GLU A 282 27.20 12.66 -18.35
C GLU A 282 28.32 13.23 -19.27
#